data_806aec311a6b178c69d627e0d0b08eea
#
_entry.id   806aec311a6b178c69d627e0d0b08eea
#
_cell.length_a   1.000
_cell.length_b   1.000
_cell.length_c   1.000
_cell.angle_alpha   90.00
_cell.angle_beta   90.00
_cell.angle_gamma   90.00
#
_symmetry.space_group_name_H-M   'P 1'
#
loop_
_entity.id
_entity.type
_entity.pdbx_description
1 polymer ?
#
loop_
_entity_poly.entity_id
_entity_poly.type
_entity_poly.pdbx_seq_one_letter_code
_entity_poly.pdbx_strand_id
1 'polypeptide(L)'
;SMYFFKRQALISLASVFVMLVVAKINYHWYAKRSKILYIVAFVLMALVLTPLGIEVYGARRWIRLPLGQQMQPSEVMKIAIILFIPYLICQAGSKVKQPKEALKIFAWGVAAALGVYKLTDNMSTGIIVLGIVSIMLIIVYPKSAPIVVLGIAACIVGYAGLHLLGEYLESSGSFRMERILVWL
;
A
#
# COMPACT_ATOMS: atom_id res chain seq x y z
N SER A 1 0.98 23.13 -23.41
CA SER A 1 0.79 23.11 -21.93
C SER A 1 -0.68 23.24 -21.52
N MET A 2 -1.52 24.07 -22.19
CA MET A 2 -2.94 24.26 -21.87
C MET A 2 -3.79 22.98 -21.97
N TYR A 3 -3.45 22.05 -22.85
CA TYR A 3 -4.13 20.77 -22.97
C TYR A 3 -4.00 19.91 -21.71
N PHE A 4 -2.77 19.81 -21.17
CA PHE A 4 -2.52 19.06 -19.93
C PHE A 4 -3.21 19.69 -18.73
N PHE A 5 -3.21 21.02 -18.64
CA PHE A 5 -3.89 21.75 -17.58
C PHE A 5 -5.42 21.51 -17.59
N LYS A 6 -6.07 21.64 -18.74
CA LYS A 6 -7.52 21.39 -18.88
C LYS A 6 -7.89 19.96 -18.51
N ARG A 7 -7.11 18.98 -19.00
CA ARG A 7 -7.31 17.55 -18.67
C ARG A 7 -7.17 17.29 -17.17
N GLN A 8 -6.12 17.84 -16.56
CA GLN A 8 -5.88 17.66 -15.12
C GLN A 8 -6.99 18.33 -14.28
N ALA A 9 -7.39 19.54 -14.63
CA ALA A 9 -8.48 20.25 -13.95
C ALA A 9 -9.80 19.46 -14.01
N LEU A 10 -10.14 18.91 -15.17
CA LEU A 10 -11.36 18.11 -15.35
C LEU A 10 -11.32 16.83 -14.52
N ILE A 11 -10.18 16.12 -14.49
CA ILE A 11 -10.00 14.93 -13.66
C ILE A 11 -10.11 15.29 -12.17
N SER A 12 -9.51 16.40 -11.74
CA SER A 12 -9.58 16.86 -10.34
C SER A 12 -11.01 17.19 -9.93
N LEU A 13 -11.77 17.91 -10.75
CA LEU A 13 -13.18 18.21 -10.49
C LEU A 13 -14.04 16.94 -10.41
N ALA A 14 -13.83 16.01 -11.35
CA ALA A 14 -14.53 14.74 -11.34
C ALA A 14 -14.18 13.93 -10.07
N SER A 15 -12.93 13.94 -9.64
CA SER A 15 -12.47 13.26 -8.41
C SER A 15 -13.12 13.85 -7.15
N VAL A 16 -13.23 15.17 -7.06
CA VAL A 16 -13.94 15.85 -5.95
C VAL A 16 -15.41 15.47 -5.94
N PHE A 17 -16.07 15.45 -7.11
CA PHE A 17 -17.46 15.02 -7.21
C PHE A 17 -17.65 13.58 -6.73
N VAL A 18 -16.81 12.64 -7.20
CA VAL A 18 -16.83 11.24 -6.76
C VAL A 18 -16.59 11.13 -5.26
N MET A 19 -15.65 11.90 -4.71
CA MET A 19 -15.38 11.94 -3.28
C MET A 19 -16.62 12.33 -2.48
N LEU A 20 -17.34 13.36 -2.90
CA LEU A 20 -18.56 13.82 -2.23
C LEU A 20 -19.70 12.78 -2.30
N VAL A 21 -19.84 12.08 -3.43
CA VAL A 21 -20.82 10.99 -3.59
C VAL A 21 -20.47 9.82 -2.66
N VAL A 22 -19.20 9.41 -2.66
CA VAL A 22 -18.71 8.30 -1.81
C VAL A 22 -18.85 8.64 -0.33
N ALA A 23 -18.62 9.89 0.08
CA ALA A 23 -18.77 10.34 1.45
C ALA A 23 -20.21 10.27 1.98
N LYS A 24 -21.23 10.30 1.10
CA LYS A 24 -22.65 10.14 1.48
C LYS A 24 -23.05 8.69 1.72
N ILE A 25 -22.26 7.72 1.28
CA ILE A 25 -22.57 6.31 1.45
C ILE A 25 -22.25 5.88 2.90
N ASN A 26 -23.17 5.15 3.53
CA ASN A 26 -23.00 4.68 4.89
C ASN A 26 -21.73 3.80 5.00
N TYR A 27 -20.82 4.14 5.93
CA TYR A 27 -19.56 3.43 6.14
C TYR A 27 -19.75 1.95 6.51
N HIS A 28 -20.87 1.55 7.11
CA HIS A 28 -21.18 0.15 7.39
C HIS A 28 -21.27 -0.69 6.12
N TRP A 29 -21.67 -0.09 5.01
CA TRP A 29 -21.71 -0.77 3.73
C TRP A 29 -20.31 -1.14 3.24
N TYR A 30 -19.35 -0.22 3.41
CA TYR A 30 -17.94 -0.46 3.09
C TYR A 30 -17.30 -1.48 4.06
N ALA A 31 -17.58 -1.33 5.35
CA ALA A 31 -17.05 -2.22 6.37
C ALA A 31 -17.40 -3.69 6.10
N LYS A 32 -18.67 -3.96 5.81
CA LYS A 32 -19.14 -5.34 5.50
C LYS A 32 -18.46 -5.93 4.25
N ARG A 33 -18.07 -5.10 3.29
CA ARG A 33 -17.47 -5.52 2.01
C ARG A 33 -15.94 -5.41 1.99
N SER A 34 -15.34 -4.89 3.04
CA SER A 34 -13.90 -4.62 3.11
C SER A 34 -13.05 -5.88 2.89
N LYS A 35 -13.48 -7.04 3.41
CA LYS A 35 -12.82 -8.33 3.16
C LYS A 35 -12.84 -8.72 1.68
N ILE A 36 -13.98 -8.52 1.01
CA ILE A 36 -14.11 -8.80 -0.43
C ILE A 36 -13.19 -7.88 -1.21
N LEU A 37 -13.16 -6.58 -0.87
CA LEU A 37 -12.30 -5.60 -1.53
C LEU A 37 -10.82 -5.96 -1.35
N TYR A 38 -10.43 -6.45 -0.16
CA TYR A 38 -9.08 -6.92 0.13
C TYR A 38 -8.68 -8.09 -0.79
N ILE A 39 -9.57 -9.09 -0.95
CA ILE A 39 -9.33 -10.24 -1.84
C ILE A 39 -9.28 -9.79 -3.31
N VAL A 40 -10.20 -8.93 -3.72
CA VAL A 40 -10.22 -8.36 -5.09
C VAL A 40 -8.94 -7.60 -5.39
N ALA A 41 -8.43 -6.82 -4.44
CA ALA A 41 -7.17 -6.12 -4.60
C ALA A 41 -5.98 -7.09 -4.80
N PHE A 42 -5.93 -8.22 -4.10
CA PHE A 42 -4.93 -9.27 -4.34
C PHE A 42 -5.06 -9.88 -5.73
N VAL A 43 -6.28 -10.20 -6.16
CA VAL A 43 -6.53 -10.74 -7.51
C VAL A 43 -6.07 -9.73 -8.57
N LEU A 44 -6.40 -8.46 -8.41
CA LEU A 44 -5.95 -7.40 -9.32
C LEU A 44 -4.42 -7.29 -9.36
N MET A 45 -3.74 -7.40 -8.22
CA MET A 45 -2.28 -7.42 -8.20
C MET A 45 -1.71 -8.64 -8.93
N ALA A 46 -2.32 -9.82 -8.75
CA ALA A 46 -1.90 -11.03 -9.47
C ALA A 46 -2.09 -10.92 -10.99
N LEU A 47 -3.11 -10.17 -11.46
CA LEU A 47 -3.32 -9.91 -12.89
C LEU A 47 -2.18 -9.11 -13.53
N VAL A 48 -1.36 -8.39 -12.77
CA VAL A 48 -0.17 -7.70 -13.30
C VAL A 48 0.84 -8.69 -13.87
N LEU A 49 0.88 -9.92 -13.35
CA LEU A 49 1.77 -10.98 -13.83
C LEU A 49 1.31 -11.59 -15.15
N THR A 50 0.07 -11.33 -15.56
CA THR A 50 -0.51 -11.80 -16.82
C THR A 50 -0.14 -10.87 -18.00
N PRO A 51 -0.47 -11.22 -19.25
CA PRO A 51 -0.25 -10.35 -20.42
C PRO A 51 -0.96 -8.99 -20.35
N LEU A 52 -1.91 -8.79 -19.44
CA LEU A 52 -2.56 -7.50 -19.17
C LEU A 52 -1.64 -6.51 -18.45
N GLY A 53 -0.59 -7.00 -17.80
CA GLY A 53 0.40 -6.19 -17.10
C GLY A 53 1.28 -5.42 -18.07
N ILE A 54 1.47 -4.13 -17.80
CA ILE A 54 2.37 -3.25 -18.56
C ILE A 54 3.66 -3.08 -17.77
N GLU A 55 4.77 -3.30 -18.46
CA GLU A 55 6.09 -3.01 -17.94
C GLU A 55 6.46 -1.55 -18.27
N VAL A 56 6.77 -0.79 -17.24
CA VAL A 56 7.21 0.60 -17.36
C VAL A 56 8.47 0.76 -16.51
N TYR A 57 9.56 1.20 -17.13
CA TYR A 57 10.88 1.34 -16.49
C TYR A 57 11.35 0.07 -15.76
N GLY A 58 11.25 -1.08 -16.42
CA GLY A 58 11.74 -2.37 -15.91
C GLY A 58 10.91 -2.96 -14.75
N ALA A 59 9.73 -2.43 -14.47
CA ALA A 59 8.84 -2.96 -13.43
C ALA A 59 7.39 -3.08 -13.93
N ARG A 60 6.79 -4.24 -13.67
CA ARG A 60 5.37 -4.49 -13.99
C ARG A 60 4.51 -4.02 -12.83
N ARG A 61 3.83 -2.86 -13.00
CA ARG A 61 3.05 -2.21 -11.93
C ARG A 61 1.64 -1.82 -12.35
N TRP A 62 1.39 -1.79 -13.66
CA TRP A 62 0.18 -1.23 -14.26
C TRP A 62 -0.58 -2.29 -15.02
N ILE A 63 -1.91 -2.20 -15.02
CA ILE A 63 -2.79 -3.00 -15.86
C ILE A 63 -3.36 -2.09 -16.94
N ARG A 64 -3.39 -2.60 -18.17
CA ARG A 64 -4.05 -1.93 -19.28
C ARG A 64 -5.56 -2.10 -19.16
N LEU A 65 -6.26 -0.98 -19.09
CA LEU A 65 -7.71 -0.93 -19.13
C LEU A 65 -8.19 -0.61 -20.54
N PRO A 66 -9.47 -0.91 -20.87
CA PRO A 66 -10.11 -0.42 -22.08
C PRO A 66 -9.95 1.09 -22.23
N LEU A 67 -10.00 1.60 -23.48
CA LEU A 67 -9.82 3.03 -23.81
C LEU A 67 -8.39 3.58 -23.56
N GLY A 68 -7.38 2.71 -23.48
CA GLY A 68 -5.97 3.13 -23.30
C GLY A 68 -5.64 3.68 -21.92
N GLN A 69 -6.55 3.51 -20.95
CA GLN A 69 -6.29 3.86 -19.57
C GLN A 69 -5.38 2.85 -18.89
N GLN A 70 -4.67 3.31 -17.86
CA GLN A 70 -3.81 2.45 -17.04
C GLN A 70 -4.23 2.56 -15.58
N MET A 71 -4.27 1.44 -14.88
CA MET A 71 -4.58 1.37 -13.46
C MET A 71 -3.46 0.66 -12.72
N GLN A 72 -3.10 1.17 -11.56
CA GLN A 72 -2.13 0.54 -10.67
C GLN A 72 -2.89 -0.23 -9.58
N PRO A 73 -2.87 -1.57 -9.55
CA PRO A 73 -3.61 -2.36 -8.57
C PRO A 73 -3.21 -2.12 -7.12
N SER A 74 -1.96 -1.74 -6.86
CA SER A 74 -1.51 -1.41 -5.50
C SER A 74 -2.22 -0.16 -4.92
N GLU A 75 -2.78 0.73 -5.76
CA GLU A 75 -3.63 1.83 -5.28
C GLU A 75 -4.94 1.30 -4.70
N VAL A 76 -5.53 0.28 -5.35
CA VAL A 76 -6.73 -0.40 -4.84
C VAL A 76 -6.43 -1.10 -3.52
N MET A 77 -5.23 -1.70 -3.36
CA MET A 77 -4.82 -2.33 -2.11
C MET A 77 -4.73 -1.33 -0.97
N LYS A 78 -4.24 -0.12 -1.19
CA LYS A 78 -4.21 0.93 -0.15
C LYS A 78 -5.63 1.24 0.35
N ILE A 79 -6.59 1.40 -0.57
CA ILE A 79 -8.00 1.63 -0.20
C ILE A 79 -8.56 0.43 0.55
N ALA A 80 -8.27 -0.79 0.09
CA ALA A 80 -8.73 -2.01 0.74
C ALA A 80 -8.22 -2.12 2.18
N ILE A 81 -6.95 -1.81 2.43
CA ILE A 81 -6.34 -1.82 3.77
C ILE A 81 -6.97 -0.76 4.69
N ILE A 82 -7.20 0.45 4.17
CA ILE A 82 -7.83 1.54 4.94
C ILE A 82 -9.24 1.16 5.42
N LEU A 83 -9.95 0.31 4.67
CA LEU A 83 -11.28 -0.16 5.04
C LEU A 83 -11.24 -1.47 5.87
N PHE A 84 -10.33 -2.38 5.54
CA PHE A 84 -10.31 -3.72 6.13
C PHE A 84 -9.68 -3.76 7.52
N ILE A 85 -8.58 -3.02 7.75
CA ILE A 85 -7.92 -3.01 9.06
C ILE A 85 -8.82 -2.42 10.16
N PRO A 86 -9.47 -1.26 10.00
CA PRO A 86 -10.43 -0.77 10.99
C PRO A 86 -11.61 -1.72 11.22
N TYR A 87 -12.08 -2.39 10.18
CA TYR A 87 -13.13 -3.42 10.33
C TYR A 87 -12.66 -4.56 11.24
N LEU A 88 -11.44 -5.08 11.05
CA LEU A 88 -10.88 -6.12 11.93
C LEU A 88 -10.69 -5.62 13.37
N ILE A 89 -10.24 -4.38 13.54
CA ILE A 89 -10.09 -3.74 14.85
C ILE A 89 -11.44 -3.65 15.57
N CYS A 90 -12.47 -3.17 14.87
CA CYS A 90 -13.82 -3.09 15.42
C CYS A 90 -14.39 -4.46 15.76
N GLN A 91 -14.14 -5.48 14.93
CA GLN A 91 -14.58 -6.85 15.16
C GLN A 91 -13.86 -7.48 16.37
N ALA A 92 -12.59 -7.19 16.56
CA ALA A 92 -11.83 -7.65 17.72
C ALA A 92 -12.29 -6.97 19.03
N GLY A 93 -12.82 -5.75 18.95
CA GLY A 93 -13.30 -4.98 20.11
C GLY A 93 -12.24 -4.86 21.21
N SER A 94 -12.61 -5.20 22.45
CA SER A 94 -11.68 -5.13 23.58
C SER A 94 -10.48 -6.10 23.47
N LYS A 95 -10.60 -7.16 22.66
CA LYS A 95 -9.52 -8.15 22.45
C LYS A 95 -8.32 -7.56 21.70
N VAL A 96 -8.50 -6.45 20.98
CA VAL A 96 -7.39 -5.76 20.29
C VAL A 96 -6.29 -5.30 21.27
N LYS A 97 -6.64 -5.14 22.55
CA LYS A 97 -5.69 -4.83 23.64
C LYS A 97 -4.74 -5.98 23.98
N GLN A 98 -5.00 -7.18 23.47
CA GLN A 98 -4.13 -8.33 23.63
C GLN A 98 -3.10 -8.35 22.47
N PRO A 99 -1.80 -8.57 22.78
CA PRO A 99 -0.76 -8.55 21.77
C PRO A 99 -0.96 -9.59 20.65
N LYS A 100 -1.57 -10.73 20.98
CA LYS A 100 -1.87 -11.79 20.00
C LYS A 100 -2.86 -11.32 18.92
N GLU A 101 -3.92 -10.60 19.31
CA GLU A 101 -4.90 -10.10 18.35
C GLU A 101 -4.35 -8.93 17.53
N ALA A 102 -3.62 -8.02 18.16
CA ALA A 102 -2.92 -6.95 17.44
C ALA A 102 -1.93 -7.52 16.40
N LEU A 103 -1.19 -8.57 16.76
CA LEU A 103 -0.26 -9.25 15.84
C LEU A 103 -0.98 -9.92 14.67
N LYS A 104 -2.15 -10.55 14.90
CA LYS A 104 -2.97 -11.11 13.82
C LYS A 104 -3.43 -10.04 12.83
N ILE A 105 -3.89 -8.90 13.35
CA ILE A 105 -4.32 -7.79 12.49
C ILE A 105 -3.12 -7.23 11.73
N PHE A 106 -1.97 -7.08 12.38
CA PHE A 106 -0.74 -6.65 11.74
C PHE A 106 -0.29 -7.62 10.63
N ALA A 107 -0.43 -8.92 10.85
CA ALA A 107 -0.09 -9.95 9.85
C ALA A 107 -0.88 -9.79 8.55
N TRP A 108 -2.16 -9.38 8.59
CA TRP A 108 -2.92 -9.04 7.39
C TRP A 108 -2.32 -7.86 6.63
N GLY A 109 -1.83 -6.85 7.35
CA GLY A 109 -1.11 -5.71 6.77
C GLY A 109 0.22 -6.12 6.14
N VAL A 110 0.99 -6.97 6.82
CA VAL A 110 2.25 -7.52 6.31
C VAL A 110 2.00 -8.34 5.04
N ALA A 111 0.96 -9.19 5.03
CA ALA A 111 0.57 -9.96 3.85
C ALA A 111 0.26 -9.05 2.65
N ALA A 112 -0.49 -7.96 2.88
CA ALA A 112 -0.77 -6.98 1.83
C ALA A 112 0.50 -6.29 1.32
N ALA A 113 1.38 -5.86 2.21
CA ALA A 113 2.64 -5.19 1.85
C ALA A 113 3.58 -6.10 1.07
N LEU A 114 3.71 -7.37 1.50
CA LEU A 114 4.47 -8.39 0.78
C LEU A 114 3.84 -8.69 -0.58
N GLY A 115 2.50 -8.76 -0.66
CA GLY A 115 1.77 -8.91 -1.92
C GLY A 115 2.07 -7.77 -2.88
N VAL A 116 1.99 -6.51 -2.43
CA VAL A 116 2.35 -5.34 -3.22
C VAL A 116 3.80 -5.44 -3.69
N TYR A 117 4.74 -5.74 -2.80
CA TYR A 117 6.15 -5.85 -3.16
C TYR A 117 6.41 -6.97 -4.18
N LYS A 118 5.90 -8.19 -3.93
CA LYS A 118 6.21 -9.37 -4.76
C LYS A 118 5.46 -9.40 -6.08
N LEU A 119 4.18 -8.97 -6.11
CA LEU A 119 3.32 -9.08 -7.30
C LEU A 119 3.42 -7.86 -8.20
N THR A 120 3.68 -6.67 -7.65
CA THR A 120 3.72 -5.43 -8.43
C THR A 120 5.08 -4.75 -8.43
N ASP A 121 6.08 -5.39 -7.85
CA ASP A 121 7.46 -4.90 -7.79
C ASP A 121 7.57 -3.46 -7.26
N ASN A 122 6.71 -3.11 -6.30
CA ASN A 122 6.56 -1.76 -5.78
C ASN A 122 6.87 -1.71 -4.27
N MET A 123 8.15 -1.60 -3.96
CA MET A 123 8.63 -1.53 -2.58
C MET A 123 8.09 -0.30 -1.83
N SER A 124 8.08 0.86 -2.49
CA SER A 124 7.62 2.12 -1.87
C SER A 124 6.17 2.03 -1.40
N THR A 125 5.27 1.48 -2.24
CA THR A 125 3.87 1.29 -1.85
C THR A 125 3.71 0.22 -0.77
N GLY A 126 4.55 -0.83 -0.76
CA GLY A 126 4.58 -1.82 0.32
C GLY A 126 4.90 -1.17 1.68
N ILE A 127 5.89 -0.29 1.72
CA ILE A 127 6.25 0.48 2.93
C ILE A 127 5.09 1.40 3.37
N ILE A 128 4.43 2.07 2.44
CA ILE A 128 3.26 2.92 2.73
C ILE A 128 2.13 2.07 3.34
N VAL A 129 1.83 0.90 2.80
CA VAL A 129 0.82 -0.02 3.32
C VAL A 129 1.14 -0.44 4.75
N LEU A 130 2.40 -0.82 5.04
CA LEU A 130 2.85 -1.13 6.41
C LEU A 130 2.72 0.07 7.34
N GLY A 131 3.08 1.27 6.88
CA GLY A 131 2.94 2.50 7.64
C GLY A 131 1.49 2.79 8.03
N ILE A 132 0.55 2.65 7.09
CA ILE A 132 -0.89 2.82 7.33
C ILE A 132 -1.37 1.85 8.43
N VAL A 133 -1.06 0.56 8.30
CA VAL A 133 -1.46 -0.47 9.27
C VAL A 133 -0.85 -0.21 10.65
N SER A 134 0.43 0.14 10.69
CA SER A 134 1.14 0.46 11.94
C SER A 134 0.50 1.63 12.66
N ILE A 135 0.21 2.73 11.95
CA ILE A 135 -0.44 3.92 12.54
C ILE A 135 -1.82 3.56 13.10
N MET A 136 -2.63 2.80 12.35
CA MET A 136 -3.96 2.38 12.80
C MET A 136 -3.89 1.54 14.08
N LEU A 137 -2.93 0.63 14.18
CA LEU A 137 -2.74 -0.18 15.38
C LEU A 137 -2.20 0.62 16.56
N ILE A 138 -1.28 1.56 16.33
CA ILE A 138 -0.74 2.45 17.38
C ILE A 138 -1.86 3.26 18.03
N ILE A 139 -2.80 3.78 17.25
CA ILE A 139 -3.93 4.57 17.74
C ILE A 139 -4.83 3.75 18.68
N VAL A 140 -5.01 2.46 18.40
CA VAL A 140 -5.97 1.63 19.12
C VAL A 140 -5.33 0.80 20.22
N TYR A 141 -4.06 0.47 20.11
CA TYR A 141 -3.33 -0.35 21.08
C TYR A 141 -2.76 0.51 22.21
N PRO A 142 -3.22 0.36 23.46
CA PRO A 142 -2.87 1.26 24.57
C PRO A 142 -1.39 1.18 25.00
N LYS A 143 -0.69 0.12 24.64
CA LYS A 143 0.76 -0.05 24.85
C LYS A 143 1.51 0.04 23.53
N SER A 144 1.28 1.09 22.77
CA SER A 144 1.86 1.28 21.43
C SER A 144 3.37 1.60 21.45
N ALA A 145 3.91 2.05 22.57
CA ALA A 145 5.32 2.44 22.68
C ALA A 145 6.30 1.37 22.13
N PRO A 146 6.21 0.08 22.51
CA PRO A 146 7.13 -0.91 21.96
C PRO A 146 6.94 -1.15 20.45
N ILE A 147 5.73 -0.97 19.92
CA ILE A 147 5.45 -1.09 18.47
C ILE A 147 6.05 0.09 17.72
N VAL A 148 5.97 1.29 18.28
CA VAL A 148 6.59 2.50 17.73
C VAL A 148 8.11 2.36 17.72
N VAL A 149 8.69 1.90 18.83
CA VAL A 149 10.14 1.66 18.95
C VAL A 149 10.60 0.60 17.94
N LEU A 150 9.86 -0.50 17.81
CA LEU A 150 10.14 -1.54 16.79
C LEU A 150 10.03 -1.02 15.35
N GLY A 151 9.03 -0.17 15.08
CA GLY A 151 8.88 0.48 13.78
C GLY A 151 10.03 1.43 13.46
N ILE A 152 10.42 2.26 14.41
CA ILE A 152 11.57 3.17 14.29
C ILE A 152 12.87 2.36 14.13
N ALA A 153 13.08 1.33 14.95
CA ALA A 153 14.24 0.46 14.84
C ALA A 153 14.31 -0.24 13.49
N ALA A 154 13.18 -0.74 12.98
CA ALA A 154 13.11 -1.35 11.64
C ALA A 154 13.44 -0.34 10.53
N CYS A 155 13.00 0.92 10.66
CA CYS A 155 13.37 1.99 9.73
C CYS A 155 14.87 2.30 9.78
N ILE A 156 15.46 2.37 10.98
CA ILE A 156 16.89 2.64 11.17
C ILE A 156 17.72 1.47 10.61
N VAL A 157 17.36 0.23 10.94
CA VAL A 157 18.04 -0.97 10.43
C VAL A 157 17.89 -1.08 8.91
N GLY A 158 16.70 -0.76 8.38
CA GLY A 158 16.46 -0.73 6.94
C GLY A 158 17.31 0.34 6.23
N TYR A 159 17.41 1.53 6.80
CA TYR A 159 18.25 2.60 6.28
C TYR A 159 19.74 2.25 6.36
N ALA A 160 20.20 1.76 7.52
CA ALA A 160 21.58 1.31 7.69
C ALA A 160 21.93 0.13 6.77
N GLY A 161 21.00 -0.82 6.63
CA GLY A 161 21.16 -1.96 5.70
C GLY A 161 21.24 -1.52 4.24
N LEU A 162 20.46 -0.52 3.82
CA LEU A 162 20.54 0.06 2.49
C LEU A 162 21.86 0.79 2.26
N HIS A 163 22.39 1.48 3.27
CA HIS A 163 23.69 2.13 3.21
C HIS A 163 24.85 1.14 3.07
N LEU A 164 24.87 0.11 3.92
CA LEU A 164 25.88 -0.93 3.90
C LEU A 164 25.83 -1.80 2.63
N LEU A 165 24.61 -2.08 2.14
CA LEU A 165 24.41 -2.78 0.86
C LEU A 165 24.75 -1.89 -0.34
N GLY A 166 24.54 -0.59 -0.25
CA GLY A 166 24.93 0.36 -1.29
C GLY A 166 26.44 0.32 -1.59
N GLU A 167 27.26 0.33 -0.55
CA GLU A 167 28.73 0.19 -0.67
C GLU A 167 29.15 -1.18 -1.23
N TYR A 168 28.42 -2.26 -0.90
CA TYR A 168 28.76 -3.61 -1.36
C TYR A 168 28.27 -3.91 -2.79
N LEU A 169 27.26 -3.19 -3.30
CA LEU A 169 26.57 -3.46 -4.56
C LEU A 169 26.89 -2.48 -5.68
N GLU A 170 27.81 -1.53 -5.46
CA GLU A 170 28.39 -0.70 -6.52
C GLU A 170 29.01 -1.56 -7.66
N SER A 171 29.26 -2.84 -7.39
CA SER A 171 29.81 -3.81 -8.34
C SER A 171 28.78 -4.57 -9.18
N SER A 172 27.48 -4.52 -8.85
CA SER A 172 26.47 -5.35 -9.54
C SER A 172 25.41 -4.52 -10.26
N GLY A 173 25.75 -3.80 -11.33
CA GLY A 173 24.96 -2.92 -12.19
C GLY A 173 23.46 -3.20 -12.39
N SER A 174 22.68 -3.19 -11.31
CA SER A 174 21.24 -3.35 -11.32
C SER A 174 20.58 -1.97 -11.35
N PHE A 175 19.74 -1.70 -12.34
CA PHE A 175 18.99 -0.45 -12.54
C PHE A 175 18.19 0.04 -11.30
N ARG A 176 17.82 -0.88 -10.39
CA ARG A 176 17.18 -0.54 -9.11
C ARG A 176 18.16 0.09 -8.11
N MET A 177 19.41 -0.33 -8.16
CA MET A 177 20.46 0.14 -7.28
C MET A 177 20.89 1.56 -7.61
N GLU A 178 20.97 1.91 -8.89
CA GLU A 178 21.27 3.30 -9.32
C GLU A 178 20.26 4.30 -8.77
N ARG A 179 18.97 3.91 -8.66
CA ARG A 179 17.94 4.78 -8.07
C ARG A 179 18.15 5.00 -6.57
N ILE A 180 18.63 4.01 -5.83
CA ILE A 180 18.90 4.12 -4.39
C ILE A 180 20.15 4.97 -4.17
N LEU A 181 21.20 4.79 -4.96
CA LEU A 181 22.44 5.55 -4.89
C LEU A 181 22.24 7.05 -5.20
N VAL A 182 21.31 7.41 -6.09
CA VAL A 182 20.95 8.80 -6.37
C VAL A 182 20.23 9.49 -5.17
N TRP A 183 19.66 8.73 -4.25
CA TRP A 183 18.97 9.26 -3.08
C TRP A 183 19.80 9.24 -1.78
N LEU A 184 20.94 8.59 -1.77
CA LEU A 184 21.95 8.57 -0.70
C LEU A 184 23.05 9.57 -0.95
#